data_68d7a6591e118a734fb06231efa4152b
#
_entry.id   68d7a6591e118a734fb06231efa4152b
#
_cell.length_a   1.000
_cell.length_b   1.000
_cell.length_c   1.000
_cell.angle_alpha   90.00
_cell.angle_beta   90.00
_cell.angle_gamma   90.00
#
_symmetry.space_group_name_H-M   'P 1'
#
loop_
_entity.id
_entity.type
_entity.pdbx_description
1 polymer ?
#
loop_
_entity_poly.entity_id
_entity_poly.type
_entity_poly.pdbx_seq_one_letter_code
_entity_poly.pdbx_strand_id
1 'polypeptide(L)'
;MCIRDRNFFQGTQKIQATRLAKAQLDESIRQFNQTVLTSVQEVDNAMSSYKNSIKQIVALREVVNQGKQTLDLSLDLYKQGLTPFQNVLDAQRSLLTYQNQLTQAQGSSLLNLIQLYQSLGGGWNPM
;
A
#
# COMPACT_ATOMS: atom_id res chain seq x y z
N MET A 1 15.81 -6.08 -64.90
CA MET A 1 17.26 -5.86 -64.60
C MET A 1 17.39 -5.83 -63.10
N CYS A 2 17.68 -6.97 -62.45
CA CYS A 2 17.76 -7.06 -61.00
C CYS A 2 19.16 -6.64 -60.58
N ILE A 3 19.29 -5.44 -60.00
CA ILE A 3 20.53 -4.97 -59.40
C ILE A 3 20.62 -5.69 -58.05
N ARG A 4 21.46 -6.71 -57.99
CA ARG A 4 21.81 -7.45 -56.77
C ARG A 4 22.89 -6.62 -56.07
N ASP A 5 22.47 -5.66 -55.25
CA ASP A 5 23.37 -4.85 -54.42
C ASP A 5 24.05 -5.76 -53.39
N ARG A 6 25.25 -6.21 -53.74
CA ARG A 6 26.16 -6.85 -52.79
C ARG A 6 26.84 -5.74 -51.99
N ASN A 7 26.39 -5.53 -50.77
CA ASN A 7 27.03 -4.65 -49.81
C ASN A 7 28.41 -5.16 -49.40
N PHE A 8 29.41 -4.95 -50.28
CA PHE A 8 30.79 -5.47 -50.11
C PHE A 8 31.59 -4.63 -49.08
N PHE A 9 31.16 -3.39 -48.76
CA PHE A 9 31.85 -2.46 -47.87
C PHE A 9 31.15 -2.18 -46.53
N GLN A 10 30.19 -3.01 -46.12
CA GLN A 10 29.43 -2.79 -44.85
C GLN A 10 29.89 -3.67 -43.68
N GLY A 11 31.10 -4.20 -43.72
CA GLY A 11 31.62 -5.05 -42.64
C GLY A 11 31.64 -4.37 -41.26
N THR A 12 32.04 -3.12 -41.21
CA THR A 12 32.05 -2.32 -39.99
C THR A 12 30.64 -1.97 -39.49
N GLN A 13 29.71 -1.65 -40.37
CA GLN A 13 28.29 -1.38 -40.01
C GLN A 13 27.60 -2.63 -39.46
N LYS A 14 27.84 -3.81 -40.05
CA LYS A 14 27.28 -5.07 -39.53
C LYS A 14 27.84 -5.44 -38.16
N ILE A 15 29.14 -5.22 -37.93
CA ILE A 15 29.76 -5.43 -36.61
C ILE A 15 29.17 -4.47 -35.56
N GLN A 16 29.00 -3.20 -35.91
CA GLN A 16 28.38 -2.21 -35.00
C GLN A 16 26.92 -2.54 -34.75
N ALA A 17 26.14 -2.94 -35.75
CA ALA A 17 24.76 -3.38 -35.59
C ALA A 17 24.64 -4.60 -34.66
N THR A 18 25.57 -5.58 -34.78
CA THR A 18 25.60 -6.75 -33.91
C THR A 18 25.95 -6.36 -32.46
N ARG A 19 26.90 -5.43 -32.27
CA ARG A 19 27.22 -4.91 -30.93
C ARG A 19 26.05 -4.15 -30.29
N LEU A 20 25.37 -3.32 -31.10
CA LEU A 20 24.16 -2.62 -30.65
C LEU A 20 23.07 -3.61 -30.25
N ALA A 21 22.79 -4.61 -31.06
CA ALA A 21 21.79 -5.65 -30.74
C ALA A 21 22.13 -6.42 -29.45
N LYS A 22 23.42 -6.73 -29.22
CA LYS A 22 23.86 -7.36 -27.97
C LYS A 22 23.69 -6.45 -26.79
N ALA A 23 24.04 -5.16 -26.89
CA ALA A 23 23.83 -4.18 -25.82
C ALA A 23 22.33 -4.00 -25.48
N GLN A 24 21.47 -3.97 -26.48
CA GLN A 24 20.01 -3.93 -26.30
C GLN A 24 19.48 -5.19 -25.63
N LEU A 25 20.02 -6.37 -25.97
CA LEU A 25 19.65 -7.61 -25.29
C LEU A 25 20.06 -7.59 -23.82
N ASP A 26 21.29 -7.17 -23.52
CA ASP A 26 21.77 -7.04 -22.14
C ASP A 26 20.95 -6.03 -21.33
N GLU A 27 20.56 -4.91 -21.94
CA GLU A 27 19.66 -3.94 -21.35
C GLU A 27 18.29 -4.55 -21.05
N SER A 28 17.71 -5.27 -22.00
CA SER A 28 16.41 -5.93 -21.82
C SER A 28 16.44 -6.98 -20.71
N ILE A 29 17.53 -7.74 -20.58
CA ILE A 29 17.71 -8.72 -19.49
C ILE A 29 17.80 -8.00 -18.13
N ARG A 30 18.54 -6.90 -18.05
CA ARG A 30 18.63 -6.10 -16.82
C ARG A 30 17.29 -5.49 -16.44
N GLN A 31 16.56 -4.97 -17.42
CA GLN A 31 15.20 -4.41 -17.21
C GLN A 31 14.22 -5.48 -16.76
N PHE A 32 14.27 -6.68 -17.33
CA PHE A 32 13.48 -7.82 -16.87
C PHE A 32 13.77 -8.16 -15.39
N ASN A 33 15.05 -8.31 -15.04
CA ASN A 33 15.45 -8.59 -13.66
C ASN A 33 15.00 -7.48 -12.70
N GLN A 34 15.13 -6.22 -13.11
CA GLN A 34 14.64 -5.09 -12.32
C GLN A 34 13.13 -5.15 -12.11
N THR A 35 12.37 -5.45 -13.15
CA THR A 35 10.90 -5.60 -13.07
C THR A 35 10.49 -6.70 -12.09
N VAL A 36 11.17 -7.85 -12.15
CA VAL A 36 10.92 -8.97 -11.22
C VAL A 36 11.19 -8.55 -9.77
N LEU A 37 12.32 -7.90 -9.50
CA LEU A 37 12.66 -7.42 -8.17
C LEU A 37 11.64 -6.39 -7.65
N THR A 38 11.24 -5.44 -8.50
CA THR A 38 10.21 -4.44 -8.15
C THR A 38 8.88 -5.10 -7.84
N SER A 39 8.45 -6.08 -8.64
CA SER A 39 7.20 -6.80 -8.38
C SER A 39 7.21 -7.54 -7.04
N VAL A 40 8.30 -8.21 -6.69
CA VAL A 40 8.45 -8.85 -5.38
C VAL A 40 8.41 -7.83 -4.24
N GLN A 41 9.09 -6.69 -4.42
CA GLN A 41 9.08 -5.61 -3.43
C GLN A 41 7.69 -5.01 -3.24
N GLU A 42 6.92 -4.83 -4.32
CA GLU A 42 5.55 -4.31 -4.26
C GLU A 42 4.64 -5.25 -3.46
N VAL A 43 4.73 -6.56 -3.68
CA VAL A 43 3.96 -7.56 -2.92
C VAL A 43 4.33 -7.54 -1.43
N ASP A 44 5.62 -7.51 -1.10
CA ASP A 44 6.09 -7.49 0.28
C ASP A 44 5.66 -6.21 1.01
N ASN A 45 5.77 -5.06 0.35
CA ASN A 45 5.30 -3.78 0.88
C ASN A 45 3.77 -3.78 1.11
N ALA A 46 2.99 -4.30 0.15
CA ALA A 46 1.54 -4.38 0.26
C ALA A 46 1.11 -5.32 1.41
N MET A 47 1.78 -6.47 1.55
CA MET A 47 1.54 -7.42 2.64
C MET A 47 1.87 -6.80 4.01
N SER A 48 3.00 -6.12 4.12
CA SER A 48 3.42 -5.43 5.34
C SER A 48 2.46 -4.30 5.71
N SER A 49 2.01 -3.52 4.74
CA SER A 49 1.04 -2.44 4.92
C SER A 49 -0.31 -2.98 5.41
N TYR A 50 -0.82 -4.05 4.79
CA TYR A 50 -2.05 -4.70 5.23
C TYR A 50 -1.94 -5.25 6.67
N LYS A 51 -0.87 -5.98 6.96
CA LYS A 51 -0.62 -6.53 8.31
C LYS A 51 -0.55 -5.44 9.38
N ASN A 52 0.10 -4.31 9.08
CA ASN A 52 0.20 -3.19 10.00
C ASN A 52 -1.14 -2.46 10.18
N SER A 53 -1.96 -2.34 9.13
CA SER A 53 -3.29 -1.75 9.23
C SER A 53 -4.23 -2.56 10.12
N ILE A 54 -4.15 -3.90 10.09
CA ILE A 54 -4.92 -4.76 11.01
C ILE A 54 -4.48 -4.54 12.47
N LYS A 55 -3.18 -4.45 12.75
CA LYS A 55 -2.68 -4.16 14.10
C LYS A 55 -3.17 -2.80 14.60
N GLN A 56 -3.17 -1.80 13.72
CA GLN A 56 -3.66 -0.47 14.04
C GLN A 56 -5.15 -0.49 14.38
N ILE A 57 -5.98 -1.22 13.64
CA ILE A 57 -7.42 -1.38 13.94
C ILE A 57 -7.63 -2.01 15.32
N VAL A 58 -6.86 -3.04 15.66
CA VAL A 58 -6.96 -3.69 16.98
C VAL A 58 -6.63 -2.70 18.10
N ALA A 59 -5.54 -1.94 17.95
CA ALA A 59 -5.16 -0.92 18.92
C ALA A 59 -6.22 0.19 19.05
N LEU A 60 -6.75 0.69 17.93
CA LEU A 60 -7.78 1.74 17.94
C LEU A 60 -9.11 1.26 18.53
N ARG A 61 -9.48 -0.02 18.37
CA ARG A 61 -10.66 -0.59 19.05
C ARG A 61 -10.51 -0.52 20.57
N GLU A 62 -9.33 -0.81 21.08
CA GLU A 62 -9.05 -0.72 22.51
C GLU A 62 -9.13 0.74 22.98
N VAL A 63 -8.56 1.68 22.22
CA VAL A 63 -8.67 3.12 22.54
C VAL A 63 -10.13 3.58 22.57
N VAL A 64 -10.96 3.16 21.61
CA VAL A 64 -12.40 3.48 21.60
C VAL A 64 -13.11 2.88 22.81
N ASN A 65 -12.77 1.64 23.21
CA ASN A 65 -13.34 0.99 24.39
C ASN A 65 -13.00 1.76 25.68
N GLN A 66 -11.73 2.13 25.85
CA GLN A 66 -11.28 2.94 26.97
C GLN A 66 -11.91 4.35 26.96
N GLY A 67 -12.07 4.94 25.77
CA GLY A 67 -12.77 6.22 25.62
C GLY A 67 -14.23 6.16 26.06
N LYS A 68 -14.95 5.06 25.80
CA LYS A 68 -16.32 4.84 26.30
C LYS A 68 -16.33 4.75 27.83
N GLN A 69 -15.44 3.97 28.42
CA GLN A 69 -15.32 3.85 29.87
C GLN A 69 -15.02 5.21 30.53
N THR A 70 -14.16 6.02 29.92
CA THR A 70 -13.83 7.36 30.37
C THR A 70 -15.06 8.29 30.34
N LEU A 71 -15.86 8.21 29.28
CA LEU A 71 -17.10 8.97 29.17
C LEU A 71 -18.11 8.56 30.25
N ASP A 72 -18.30 7.25 30.45
CA ASP A 72 -19.23 6.73 31.46
C ASP A 72 -18.80 7.16 32.85
N LEU A 73 -17.51 7.06 33.18
CA LEU A 73 -16.98 7.53 34.47
C LEU A 73 -17.15 9.04 34.64
N SER A 74 -16.90 9.83 33.59
CA SER A 74 -17.08 11.29 33.63
C SER A 74 -18.54 11.68 33.88
N LEU A 75 -19.50 10.94 33.30
CA LEU A 75 -20.93 11.12 33.54
C LEU A 75 -21.32 10.80 34.99
N ASP A 76 -20.79 9.71 35.54
CA ASP A 76 -21.10 9.32 36.92
C ASP A 76 -20.53 10.30 37.95
N LEU A 77 -19.30 10.78 37.73
CA LEU A 77 -18.70 11.82 38.55
C LEU A 77 -19.47 13.15 38.46
N TYR A 78 -19.97 13.51 37.28
CA TYR A 78 -20.81 14.69 37.10
C TYR A 78 -22.14 14.55 37.86
N LYS A 79 -22.83 13.40 37.78
CA LYS A 79 -24.07 13.13 38.50
C LYS A 79 -23.90 13.24 40.03
N GLN A 80 -22.72 12.89 40.53
CA GLN A 80 -22.34 13.00 41.92
C GLN A 80 -21.93 14.44 42.34
N GLY A 81 -21.86 15.37 41.37
CA GLY A 81 -21.45 16.75 41.62
C GLY A 81 -19.94 16.94 41.85
N LEU A 82 -19.14 15.90 41.54
CA LEU A 82 -17.69 15.89 41.80
C LEU A 82 -16.87 16.55 40.67
N THR A 83 -17.44 16.69 39.47
CA THR A 83 -16.76 17.29 38.33
C THR A 83 -17.69 18.20 37.52
N PRO A 84 -17.16 19.24 36.86
CA PRO A 84 -17.94 20.10 35.99
C PRO A 84 -18.36 19.36 34.70
N PHE A 85 -19.49 19.78 34.12
CA PHE A 85 -20.00 19.20 32.85
C PHE A 85 -19.02 19.33 31.67
N GLN A 86 -18.09 20.29 31.72
CA GLN A 86 -17.06 20.46 30.72
C GLN A 86 -16.24 19.18 30.52
N ASN A 87 -15.91 18.44 31.57
CA ASN A 87 -15.17 17.19 31.48
C ASN A 87 -15.92 16.10 30.71
N VAL A 88 -17.26 16.06 30.83
CA VAL A 88 -18.11 15.15 30.08
C VAL A 88 -18.06 15.49 28.56
N LEU A 89 -18.16 16.80 28.24
CA LEU A 89 -18.07 17.26 26.84
C LEU A 89 -16.71 16.94 26.23
N ASP A 90 -15.63 17.10 26.96
CA ASP A 90 -14.29 16.83 26.49
C ASP A 90 -14.07 15.30 26.28
N ALA A 91 -14.58 14.47 27.19
CA ALA A 91 -14.58 13.02 27.05
C ALA A 91 -15.39 12.58 25.81
N GLN A 92 -16.55 13.18 25.58
CA GLN A 92 -17.38 12.89 24.41
C GLN A 92 -16.73 13.30 23.09
N ARG A 93 -16.08 14.47 23.03
CA ARG A 93 -15.33 14.93 21.85
C ARG A 93 -14.15 14.00 21.54
N SER A 94 -13.43 13.58 22.59
CA SER A 94 -12.31 12.65 22.48
C SER A 94 -12.78 11.30 21.94
N LEU A 95 -13.88 10.75 22.47
CA LEU A 95 -14.47 9.50 22.00
C LEU A 95 -14.87 9.58 20.51
N LEU A 96 -15.51 10.67 20.08
CA LEU A 96 -15.86 10.91 18.68
C LEU A 96 -14.62 10.91 17.78
N THR A 97 -13.55 11.55 18.24
CA THR A 97 -12.27 11.58 17.50
C THR A 97 -11.70 10.17 17.34
N TYR A 98 -11.68 9.36 18.39
CA TYR A 98 -11.20 7.97 18.34
C TYR A 98 -12.06 7.07 17.43
N GLN A 99 -13.38 7.23 17.46
CA GLN A 99 -14.30 6.52 16.57
C GLN A 99 -14.06 6.88 15.11
N ASN A 100 -13.83 8.16 14.80
CA ASN A 100 -13.49 8.59 13.44
C ASN A 100 -12.15 8.01 12.98
N GLN A 101 -11.13 8.00 13.85
CA GLN A 101 -9.83 7.39 13.55
C GLN A 101 -9.97 5.87 13.28
N LEU A 102 -10.79 5.17 14.07
CA LEU A 102 -11.05 3.74 13.85
C LEU A 102 -11.72 3.50 12.50
N THR A 103 -12.72 4.31 12.15
CA THR A 103 -13.42 4.19 10.86
C THR A 103 -12.48 4.45 9.68
N GLN A 104 -11.62 5.47 9.79
CA GLN A 104 -10.60 5.76 8.78
C GLN A 104 -9.59 4.61 8.63
N ALA A 105 -9.13 4.05 9.76
CA ALA A 105 -8.21 2.91 9.74
C ALA A 105 -8.84 1.67 9.10
N GLN A 106 -10.13 1.42 9.32
CA GLN A 106 -10.87 0.35 8.66
C GLN A 106 -10.95 0.57 7.14
N GLY A 107 -11.26 1.79 6.69
CA GLY A 107 -11.25 2.16 5.27
C GLY A 107 -9.86 1.99 4.64
N SER A 108 -8.81 2.45 5.31
CA SER A 108 -7.42 2.29 4.84
C SER A 108 -7.01 0.82 4.76
N SER A 109 -7.46 -0.03 5.69
CA SER A 109 -7.17 -1.47 5.65
C SER A 109 -7.80 -2.15 4.43
N LEU A 110 -9.02 -1.76 4.03
CA LEU A 110 -9.64 -2.26 2.81
C LEU A 110 -8.88 -1.82 1.56
N LEU A 111 -8.40 -0.57 1.51
CA LEU A 111 -7.57 -0.10 0.41
C LEU A 111 -6.25 -0.87 0.32
N ASN A 112 -5.59 -1.11 1.45
CA ASN A 112 -4.36 -1.91 1.51
C ASN A 112 -4.59 -3.36 1.06
N LEU A 113 -5.75 -3.94 1.37
CA LEU A 113 -6.15 -5.26 0.90
C LEU A 113 -6.32 -5.28 -0.62
N ILE A 114 -7.01 -4.28 -1.19
CA ILE A 114 -7.17 -4.15 -2.64
C ILE A 114 -5.81 -3.99 -3.32
N GLN A 115 -4.92 -3.19 -2.76
CA GLN A 115 -3.57 -3.00 -3.27
C GLN A 115 -2.76 -4.31 -3.24
N LEU A 116 -2.92 -5.13 -2.19
CA LEU A 116 -2.31 -6.46 -2.12
C LEU A 116 -2.84 -7.37 -3.25
N TYR A 117 -4.16 -7.38 -3.50
CA TYR A 117 -4.71 -8.13 -4.62
C TYR A 117 -4.21 -7.64 -5.98
N GLN A 118 -4.06 -6.33 -6.16
CA GLN A 118 -3.51 -5.75 -7.39
C GLN A 118 -2.05 -6.15 -7.61
N SER A 119 -1.21 -6.11 -6.56
CA SER A 119 0.20 -6.51 -6.64
C SER A 119 0.39 -8.00 -6.92
N LEU A 120 -0.58 -8.84 -6.56
CA LEU A 120 -0.61 -10.27 -6.89
C LEU A 120 -1.16 -10.57 -8.30
N GLY A 121 -1.49 -9.54 -9.09
CA GLY A 121 -2.00 -9.69 -10.45
C GLY A 121 -3.52 -9.70 -10.58
N GLY A 122 -4.24 -9.32 -9.54
CA GLY A 122 -5.71 -9.28 -9.51
C GLY A 122 -6.36 -10.63 -9.21
N GLY A 123 -7.64 -10.59 -8.85
CA GLY A 123 -8.44 -11.79 -8.59
C GLY A 123 -8.75 -12.53 -9.88
N TRP A 124 -7.99 -13.53 -10.21
CA TRP A 124 -8.30 -14.46 -11.30
C TRP A 124 -9.44 -15.39 -10.84
N ASN A 125 -10.64 -15.12 -11.32
CA ASN A 125 -11.65 -16.17 -11.41
C ASN A 125 -11.48 -16.80 -12.80
N PRO A 126 -10.93 -18.02 -12.93
CA PRO A 126 -11.11 -18.77 -14.15
C PRO A 126 -12.60 -19.11 -14.24
N MET A 127 -13.28 -18.50 -15.22
CA MET A 127 -14.59 -18.99 -15.63
C MET A 127 -14.45 -20.36 -16.25
#